data_f83d7030ac0402e3561dd569e662486b
#
_entry.id   f83d7030ac0402e3561dd569e662486b
#
_cell.length_a   1.000
_cell.length_b   1.000
_cell.length_c   1.000
_cell.angle_alpha   90.00
_cell.angle_beta   90.00
_cell.angle_gamma   90.00
#
_symmetry.space_group_name_H-M   'P 1'
#
loop_
_entity.id
_entity.type
_entity.pdbx_description
1 polymer ?
#
loop_
_entity_poly.entity_id
_entity_poly.type
_entity_poly.pdbx_seq_one_letter_code
_entity_poly.pdbx_strand_id
1 'polypeptide(L)' 'MLKAIIVDDEAPARSELKFLLDELGQTEVVAEAASVREAIEKLKEYPCDVMFLDVNMPEATGLQLAE' A
#
# COMPACT_ATOMS: atom_id res chain seq x y z
N MET A 1 -11.38 8.13 9.96
CA MET A 1 -11.07 7.27 8.81
C MET A 1 -9.57 6.95 8.79
N LEU A 2 -9.23 5.70 8.58
CA LEU A 2 -7.83 5.29 8.51
C LEU A 2 -7.24 5.70 7.16
N LYS A 3 -6.02 6.21 7.18
CA LYS A 3 -5.30 6.55 5.96
C LYS A 3 -4.39 5.39 5.60
N ALA A 4 -4.45 4.98 4.34
CA ALA A 4 -3.73 3.80 3.88
C ALA A 4 -2.88 4.06 2.65
N ILE A 5 -1.77 3.34 2.56
CA ILE A 5 -0.95 3.30 1.35
C ILE A 5 -1.00 1.85 0.85
N ILE A 6 -1.24 1.67 -0.44
CA ILE A 6 -1.28 0.36 -1.05
C ILE A 6 0.02 0.15 -1.83
N VAL A 7 0.69 -0.96 -1.58
CA VAL A 7 1.96 -1.29 -2.24
C VAL A 7 1.82 -2.62 -2.96
N ASP A 8 1.88 -2.59 -4.29
CA ASP A 8 1.75 -3.78 -5.13
C ASP A 8 2.35 -3.44 -6.50
N ASP A 9 3.14 -4.33 -7.06
CA ASP A 9 3.77 -4.10 -8.35
C ASP A 9 2.80 -4.26 -9.52
N GLU A 10 1.59 -4.75 -9.27
CA GLU A 10 0.59 -4.90 -10.31
C GLU A 10 -0.53 -3.87 -10.16
N ALA A 11 -0.67 -3.00 -11.15
CA ALA A 11 -1.66 -1.95 -11.10
C ALA A 11 -3.11 -2.47 -10.97
N PRO A 12 -3.49 -3.55 -11.66
CA PRO A 12 -4.85 -4.08 -11.50
C PRO A 12 -5.14 -4.52 -10.07
N ALA A 13 -4.15 -5.11 -9.39
CA ALA A 13 -4.34 -5.54 -8.01
C ALA A 13 -4.52 -4.34 -7.08
N ARG A 14 -3.76 -3.26 -7.32
CA ARG A 14 -3.92 -2.04 -6.53
C ARG A 14 -5.32 -1.44 -6.71
N SER A 15 -5.79 -1.41 -7.94
CA SER A 15 -7.11 -0.86 -8.24
C SER A 15 -8.22 -1.65 -7.56
N GLU A 16 -8.10 -2.97 -7.58
CA GLU A 16 -9.10 -3.82 -6.96
C GLU A 16 -9.13 -3.63 -5.45
N LEU A 17 -7.97 -3.59 -4.82
CA LEU A 17 -7.90 -3.38 -3.38
C LEU A 17 -8.44 -2.02 -3.00
N LYS A 18 -8.11 -1.00 -3.78
CA LYS A 18 -8.61 0.35 -3.53
C LYS A 18 -10.14 0.37 -3.59
N PHE A 19 -10.70 -0.30 -4.58
CA PHE A 19 -12.14 -0.38 -4.72
C PHE A 19 -12.77 -1.05 -3.50
N LEU A 20 -12.21 -2.16 -3.04
CA LEU A 20 -12.72 -2.86 -1.88
C LEU A 20 -12.65 -2.01 -0.62
N LEU A 21 -11.56 -1.28 -0.44
CA LEU A 21 -11.42 -0.42 0.72
C LEU A 21 -12.41 0.74 0.68
N ASP A 22 -12.67 1.28 -0.51
CA ASP A 22 -13.67 2.34 -0.67
C ASP A 22 -15.06 1.82 -0.33
N GLU A 23 -15.35 0.57 -0.67
CA GLU A 23 -16.64 -0.04 -0.36
C GLU A 23 -16.86 -0.16 1.15
N LEU A 24 -15.79 -0.44 1.89
CA LEU A 24 -15.89 -0.55 3.35
C LEU A 24 -16.16 0.80 4.00
N GLY A 25 -15.70 1.89 3.37
CA GLY A 25 -16.00 3.23 3.84
C GLY A 25 -15.27 3.67 5.09
N GLN A 26 -14.30 2.89 5.58
CA GLN A 26 -13.56 3.21 6.80
C GLN A 26 -12.10 3.50 6.54
N THR A 27 -11.67 3.40 5.29
CA THR A 27 -10.27 3.57 4.93
C THR A 27 -10.16 4.49 3.73
N GLU A 28 -9.24 5.45 3.82
CA GLU A 28 -8.95 6.36 2.72
C GLU A 28 -7.58 6.00 2.16
N VAL A 29 -7.51 5.67 0.88
CA VAL A 29 -6.25 5.38 0.21
C VAL A 29 -5.63 6.71 -0.19
N VAL A 30 -4.57 7.11 0.51
CA VAL A 30 -3.92 8.40 0.25
C VAL A 30 -2.81 8.31 -0.77
N ALA A 31 -2.28 7.12 -1.02
CA ALA A 31 -1.22 6.93 -2.02
C ALA A 31 -1.12 5.48 -2.42
N GLU A 32 -0.50 5.24 -3.58
CA GLU A 32 -0.23 3.91 -4.08
C GLU A 32 1.23 3.85 -4.50
N ALA A 33 1.83 2.68 -4.40
CA ALA A 33 3.21 2.49 -4.79
C ALA A 33 3.37 1.15 -5.49
N ALA A 34 4.29 1.10 -6.44
CA ALA A 34 4.58 -0.13 -7.18
C ALA A 34 5.75 -0.90 -6.60
N SER A 35 6.41 -0.34 -5.59
CA SER A 35 7.55 -0.97 -4.95
C SER A 35 7.66 -0.47 -3.51
N VAL A 36 8.44 -1.20 -2.72
CA VAL A 36 8.69 -0.79 -1.33
C VAL A 36 9.43 0.54 -1.28
N ARG A 37 10.38 0.74 -2.18
CA ARG A 37 11.12 2.00 -2.24
C ARG A 37 10.17 3.17 -2.50
N GLU A 38 9.29 3.00 -3.45
CA GLU A 38 8.32 4.03 -3.78
C GLU A 38 7.38 4.29 -2.60
N ALA A 39 7.00 3.21 -1.89
CA ALA A 39 6.14 3.33 -0.74
C ALA A 39 6.78 4.16 0.37
N ILE A 40 8.08 3.98 0.59
CA ILE A 40 8.80 4.73 1.60
C ILE A 40 8.81 6.22 1.25
N GLU A 41 8.99 6.53 -0.03
CA GLU A 41 8.94 7.92 -0.48
C GLU A 41 7.56 8.52 -0.32
N LYS A 42 6.52 7.74 -0.65
CA LYS A 42 5.15 8.20 -0.48
C LYS A 42 4.82 8.44 0.99
N LEU A 43 5.34 7.60 1.87
CA LEU A 43 5.09 7.74 3.29
C LEU A 43 5.61 9.07 3.84
N LYS A 44 6.67 9.60 3.26
CA LYS A 44 7.20 10.89 3.67
C LYS A 44 6.25 12.03 3.33
N GLU A 45 5.53 11.91 2.22
CA GLU A 45 4.59 12.93 1.77
C GLU A 45 3.18 12.71 2.31
N TYR A 46 2.79 11.45 2.50
CA TYR A 46 1.45 11.08 2.89
C TYR A 46 1.49 10.19 4.12
N PRO A 47 1.51 10.77 5.32
CA PRO A 47 1.48 9.94 6.54
C PRO A 47 0.25 9.04 6.53
N CYS A 48 0.45 7.78 6.90
CA CYS A 48 -0.64 6.82 6.90
C CYS A 48 -0.69 6.03 8.19
N ASP A 49 -1.87 5.46 8.45
CA ASP A 49 -2.09 4.64 9.63
C ASP A 49 -1.81 3.16 9.35
N VAL A 50 -1.96 2.75 8.09
CA VAL A 50 -1.80 1.36 7.71
C VAL A 50 -1.24 1.28 6.29
N MET A 51 -0.41 0.27 6.05
CA MET A 51 0.15 0.03 4.72
C MET A 51 -0.16 -1.41 4.31
N PHE A 52 -0.81 -1.55 3.15
CA PHE A 52 -1.11 -2.86 2.59
C PHE A 52 0.01 -3.25 1.64
N LEU A 53 0.69 -4.33 1.92
CA LEU A 53 1.89 -4.75 1.22
C LEU A 53 1.70 -6.11 0.59
N ASP A 54 2.00 -6.22 -0.71
CA ASP A 54 1.98 -7.51 -1.39
C ASP A 54 3.27 -8.26 -1.05
N VAL A 55 3.13 -9.40 -0.37
CA VAL A 55 4.28 -10.18 0.08
C VAL A 55 5.00 -10.88 -1.05
N ASN A 56 4.43 -10.89 -2.25
CA ASN A 56 5.05 -11.55 -3.40
C ASN A 56 5.91 -10.62 -4.25
N MET A 57 6.12 -9.38 -3.82
CA MET A 57 6.95 -8.46 -4.57
C MET A 57 8.41 -8.90 -4.57
N PRO A 58 9.05 -8.92 -5.75
CA PRO A 58 10.40 -9.48 -5.85
C PRO A 58 11.49 -8.69 -5.13
N GLU A 59 11.35 -7.39 -5.00
CA GLU A 59 12.40 -6.55 -4.42
C GLU A 59 12.40 -6.53 -2.90
N ALA A 60 11.35 -7.03 -2.28
CA ALA A 60 11.32 -7.13 -0.83
C ALA A 60 10.18 -8.04 -0.44
N THR A 61 10.41 -8.88 0.54
CA THR A 61 9.34 -9.69 1.10
C THR A 61 8.85 -9.01 2.37
N GLY A 62 7.64 -9.34 2.77
CA GLY A 62 7.13 -8.83 4.03
C GLY A 62 8.02 -9.20 5.20
N LEU A 63 8.66 -10.35 5.11
CA LEU A 63 9.56 -10.80 6.17
C LEU A 63 10.76 -9.90 6.30
N GLN A 64 11.32 -9.46 5.17
CA GLN A 64 12.46 -8.56 5.20
C GLN A 64 12.11 -7.23 5.82
N LEU A 65 10.92 -6.75 5.56
CA LEU A 65 10.48 -5.49 6.14
C LEU A 65 10.17 -5.62 7.63
N ALA A 66 9.74 -6.79 8.05
CA ALA A 66 9.41 -7.04 9.45
C ALA A 66 10.65 -7.15 10.33
N GLU A 67 11.76 -7.47 9.72
CA GLU A 67 13.01 -7.59 10.45
C GLU A 67 13.65 -6.23 10.69
#